data_c236aea885adb6dd3658db731e283e8b
#
_entry.id   c236aea885adb6dd3658db731e283e8b
#
_cell.length_a   1.000
_cell.length_b   1.000
_cell.length_c   1.000
_cell.angle_alpha   90.00
_cell.angle_beta   90.00
_cell.angle_gamma   90.00
#
_symmetry.space_group_name_H-M   'P 1'
#
loop_
_entity.id
_entity.type
_entity.pdbx_description
1 polymer ?
#
loop_
_entity_poly.entity_id
_entity_poly.type
_entity_poly.pdbx_seq_one_letter_code
_entity_poly.pdbx_strand_id
1 'polypeptide(L)'
;AAIYEALRSESLIYSTVPASFETSGQRIRLVDNVLTSKLGTCIDLTLLYASCLEANGIHPLLVLLKGHILVGAWLTEDIYHQTVGDDASFLLKGSANGISDIVLVETTALASSQNISFEEAATMAQRELKEENRFELFIDVYRCRLDKIRPLPQRINHNGEWQIENSGIEHENATQRIHQLDRYEIKL
;
A
#
# COMPACT_ATOMS: atom_id res chain seq x y z
N ALA A 1 -10.54 -1.11 -6.35
CA ALA A 1 -11.80 -1.31 -5.61
C ALA A 1 -11.85 -2.67 -4.91
N ALA A 2 -11.69 -3.84 -5.60
CA ALA A 2 -11.88 -5.16 -5.00
C ALA A 2 -11.05 -5.42 -3.73
N ILE A 3 -9.76 -5.08 -3.72
CA ILE A 3 -8.88 -5.21 -2.54
C ILE A 3 -9.39 -4.33 -1.39
N TYR A 4 -9.85 -3.11 -1.68
CA TYR A 4 -10.43 -2.22 -0.68
C TYR A 4 -11.65 -2.84 -0.01
N GLU A 5 -12.59 -3.36 -0.79
CA GLU A 5 -13.79 -4.01 -0.26
C GLU A 5 -13.47 -5.28 0.55
N ALA A 6 -12.51 -6.08 0.09
CA ALA A 6 -12.05 -7.25 0.83
C ALA A 6 -11.47 -6.86 2.20
N LEU A 7 -10.59 -5.86 2.26
CA LEU A 7 -10.00 -5.39 3.51
C LEU A 7 -11.03 -4.71 4.42
N ARG A 8 -12.00 -3.99 3.84
CA ARG A 8 -13.10 -3.40 4.61
C ARG A 8 -13.95 -4.47 5.30
N SER A 9 -14.16 -5.62 4.66
CA SER A 9 -14.90 -6.75 5.26
C SER A 9 -14.18 -7.39 6.45
N GLU A 10 -12.90 -7.13 6.63
CA GLU A 10 -12.09 -7.64 7.75
C GLU A 10 -12.41 -6.97 9.11
N SER A 11 -13.26 -5.95 9.13
CA SER A 11 -13.67 -5.24 10.36
C SER A 11 -12.48 -4.67 11.14
N LEU A 12 -11.56 -4.05 10.43
CA LEU A 12 -10.37 -3.43 11.01
C LEU A 12 -10.75 -2.23 11.88
N ILE A 13 -10.01 -2.01 12.96
CA ILE A 13 -10.20 -0.91 13.90
C ILE A 13 -8.97 -0.01 13.87
N TYR A 14 -9.19 1.29 13.74
CA TYR A 14 -8.12 2.26 13.81
C TYR A 14 -7.61 2.42 15.24
N SER A 15 -6.32 2.24 15.42
CA SER A 15 -5.66 2.39 16.72
C SER A 15 -4.79 3.65 16.70
N THR A 16 -5.19 4.65 17.45
CA THR A 16 -4.30 5.78 17.73
C THR A 16 -3.27 5.33 18.76
N VAL A 17 -2.03 5.20 18.33
CA VAL A 17 -0.94 4.88 19.26
C VAL A 17 -0.62 6.13 20.07
N PRO A 18 -0.55 6.05 21.42
CA PRO A 18 0.04 7.13 22.20
C PRO A 18 1.45 7.41 21.69
N ALA A 19 1.88 8.67 21.75
CA ALA A 19 3.23 9.05 21.32
C ALA A 19 4.24 8.01 21.84
N SER A 20 4.98 7.40 20.92
CA SER A 20 5.93 6.37 21.29
C SER A 20 7.01 7.02 22.16
N PHE A 21 7.41 6.37 23.25
CA PHE A 21 8.55 6.83 24.07
C PHE A 21 9.90 6.61 23.35
N GLU A 22 9.85 6.11 22.12
CA GLU A 22 11.03 5.96 21.29
C GLU A 22 11.49 7.33 20.79
N THR A 23 12.77 7.61 20.95
CA THR A 23 13.38 8.88 20.56
C THR A 23 13.51 9.04 19.05
N SER A 24 13.31 7.96 18.29
CA SER A 24 13.34 7.94 16.83
C SER A 24 12.55 6.77 16.27
N GLY A 25 11.85 7.01 15.17
CA GLY A 25 11.09 6.00 14.44
C GLY A 25 9.66 5.78 14.95
N GLN A 26 8.92 4.96 14.24
CA GLN A 26 7.57 4.53 14.57
C GLN A 26 7.50 3.00 14.55
N ARG A 27 6.87 2.42 15.56
CA ARG A 27 6.62 0.98 15.60
C ARG A 27 5.59 0.60 14.53
N ILE A 28 5.94 -0.39 13.72
CA ILE A 28 5.09 -0.93 12.65
C ILE A 28 4.67 -2.34 13.05
N ARG A 29 3.39 -2.68 12.85
CA ARG A 29 2.87 -4.04 12.96
C ARG A 29 3.05 -4.78 11.65
N LEU A 30 3.43 -6.05 11.72
CA LEU A 30 3.42 -6.93 10.56
C LEU A 30 1.97 -7.15 10.09
N VAL A 31 1.79 -7.40 8.81
CA VAL A 31 0.47 -7.61 8.17
C VAL A 31 -0.37 -8.66 8.88
N ASP A 32 0.23 -9.81 9.23
CA ASP A 32 -0.44 -10.90 9.95
C ASP A 32 -0.95 -10.46 11.33
N ASN A 33 -0.17 -9.62 12.02
CA ASN A 33 -0.58 -9.09 13.32
C ASN A 33 -1.75 -8.11 13.19
N VAL A 34 -1.79 -7.29 12.14
CA VAL A 34 -2.92 -6.40 11.85
C VAL A 34 -4.18 -7.21 11.58
N LEU A 35 -4.09 -8.23 10.72
CA LEU A 35 -5.22 -9.09 10.38
C LEU A 35 -5.72 -9.93 11.57
N THR A 36 -4.81 -10.41 12.40
CA THR A 36 -5.17 -11.22 13.57
C THR A 36 -5.77 -10.38 14.71
N SER A 37 -5.14 -9.23 15.02
CA SER A 37 -5.61 -8.34 16.09
C SER A 37 -6.75 -7.43 15.68
N LYS A 38 -6.97 -7.29 14.37
CA LYS A 38 -7.90 -6.33 13.76
C LYS A 38 -7.60 -4.86 14.11
N LEU A 39 -6.38 -4.56 14.57
CA LEU A 39 -5.95 -3.24 15.00
C LEU A 39 -4.82 -2.73 14.13
N GLY A 40 -4.92 -1.50 13.62
CA GLY A 40 -3.86 -0.86 12.85
C GLY A 40 -3.84 0.66 12.98
N THR A 41 -2.65 1.24 12.90
CA THR A 41 -2.44 2.68 12.70
C THR A 41 -2.53 3.03 11.22
N CYS A 42 -2.43 4.31 10.84
CA CYS A 42 -2.41 4.70 9.43
C CYS A 42 -1.31 3.97 8.65
N ILE A 43 -0.09 3.87 9.20
CA ILE A 43 1.01 3.18 8.53
C ILE A 43 0.78 1.66 8.44
N ASP A 44 0.23 1.04 9.48
CA ASP A 44 -0.06 -0.40 9.49
C ASP A 44 -1.10 -0.75 8.40
N LEU A 45 -2.18 0.05 8.28
CA LEU A 45 -3.23 -0.13 7.28
C LEU A 45 -2.71 0.14 5.85
N THR A 46 -1.86 1.16 5.70
CA THR A 46 -1.24 1.47 4.41
C THR A 46 -0.33 0.34 3.95
N LEU A 47 0.50 -0.20 4.83
CA LEU A 47 1.39 -1.33 4.49
C LEU A 47 0.61 -2.62 4.22
N LEU A 48 -0.47 -2.87 4.97
CA LEU A 48 -1.38 -3.99 4.68
C LEU A 48 -1.97 -3.86 3.27
N TYR A 49 -2.50 -2.68 2.94
CA TYR A 49 -3.08 -2.45 1.61
C TYR A 49 -2.03 -2.57 0.51
N ALA A 50 -0.85 -1.96 0.68
CA ALA A 50 0.27 -2.04 -0.26
C ALA A 50 0.73 -3.49 -0.48
N SER A 51 0.80 -4.30 0.58
CA SER A 51 1.14 -5.73 0.48
C SER A 51 0.10 -6.51 -0.33
N CYS A 52 -1.20 -6.20 -0.15
CA CYS A 52 -2.26 -6.80 -0.95
C CYS A 52 -2.18 -6.40 -2.44
N LEU A 53 -1.83 -5.13 -2.73
CA LEU A 53 -1.60 -4.66 -4.10
C LEU A 53 -0.43 -5.43 -4.74
N GLU A 54 0.73 -5.46 -4.06
CA GLU A 54 1.94 -6.14 -4.55
C GLU A 54 1.69 -7.64 -4.78
N ALA A 55 0.97 -8.30 -3.87
CA ALA A 55 0.60 -9.72 -4.02
C ALA A 55 -0.31 -10.00 -5.22
N ASN A 56 -1.05 -9.00 -5.70
CA ASN A 56 -1.89 -9.08 -6.89
C ASN A 56 -1.22 -8.49 -8.15
N GLY A 57 0.08 -8.24 -8.12
CA GLY A 57 0.83 -7.72 -9.26
C GLY A 57 0.56 -6.24 -9.58
N ILE A 58 -0.03 -5.51 -8.66
CA ILE A 58 -0.28 -4.07 -8.79
C ILE A 58 0.85 -3.34 -8.06
N HIS A 59 1.45 -2.35 -8.70
CA HIS A 59 2.60 -1.62 -8.17
C HIS A 59 2.16 -0.54 -7.16
N PRO A 60 2.43 -0.72 -5.85
CA PRO A 60 2.02 0.26 -4.86
C PRO A 60 2.99 1.42 -4.75
N LEU A 61 2.44 2.58 -4.36
CA LEU A 61 3.15 3.77 -3.93
C LEU A 61 2.84 4.01 -2.45
N LEU A 62 3.86 4.36 -1.66
CA LEU A 62 3.68 4.84 -0.29
C LEU A 62 3.83 6.36 -0.30
N VAL A 63 2.78 7.09 0.06
CA VAL A 63 2.76 8.55 0.00
C VAL A 63 2.80 9.10 1.41
N LEU A 64 3.93 9.69 1.78
CA LEU A 64 4.18 10.22 3.11
C LEU A 64 3.76 11.69 3.20
N LEU A 65 2.95 11.98 4.19
CA LEU A 65 2.51 13.29 4.56
C LEU A 65 2.98 13.59 6.00
N LYS A 66 3.04 14.83 6.40
CA LYS A 66 3.35 15.20 7.80
C LYS A 66 2.35 14.57 8.76
N GLY A 67 2.82 13.60 9.52
CA GLY A 67 2.02 12.87 10.51
C GLY A 67 1.00 11.89 9.94
N HIS A 68 1.05 11.60 8.63
CA HIS A 68 0.13 10.68 7.96
C HIS A 68 0.76 9.95 6.78
N ILE A 69 0.13 8.90 6.31
CA ILE A 69 0.56 8.15 5.13
C ILE A 69 -0.65 7.63 4.35
N LEU A 70 -0.58 7.73 3.03
CA LEU A 70 -1.56 7.21 2.09
C LEU A 70 -0.96 6.08 1.27
N VAL A 71 -1.79 5.25 0.67
CA VAL A 71 -1.37 4.32 -0.38
C VAL A 71 -1.73 4.89 -1.74
N GLY A 72 -0.83 4.73 -2.71
CA GLY A 72 -1.13 4.88 -4.12
C GLY A 72 -0.96 3.56 -4.84
N ALA A 73 -1.44 3.48 -6.06
CA ALA A 73 -1.19 2.38 -6.96
C ALA A 73 -1.09 2.88 -8.41
N TRP A 74 -0.14 2.35 -9.16
CA TRP A 74 -0.11 2.47 -10.60
C TRP A 74 -1.28 1.69 -11.22
N LEU A 75 -1.98 2.31 -12.13
CA LEU A 75 -3.04 1.69 -12.94
C LEU A 75 -2.56 1.33 -14.35
N THR A 76 -1.30 1.69 -14.65
CA THR A 76 -0.57 1.40 -15.88
C THR A 76 0.67 0.59 -15.53
N GLU A 77 1.38 0.07 -16.52
CA GLU A 77 2.67 -0.62 -16.32
C GLU A 77 3.85 0.35 -16.09
N ASP A 78 3.55 1.61 -15.80
CA ASP A 78 4.56 2.61 -15.52
C ASP A 78 5.19 2.43 -14.14
N ILE A 79 6.38 2.98 -14.01
CA ILE A 79 7.13 3.06 -12.76
C ILE A 79 7.77 4.44 -12.64
N TYR A 80 8.02 4.88 -11.42
CA TYR A 80 8.80 6.10 -11.23
C TYR A 80 10.29 5.85 -11.53
N HIS A 81 10.99 6.85 -12.02
CA HIS A 81 12.40 6.72 -12.42
C HIS A 81 13.37 6.56 -11.23
N GLN A 82 12.93 6.88 -10.01
CA GLN A 82 13.67 6.74 -8.75
C GLN A 82 12.84 5.99 -7.71
N THR A 83 13.49 5.50 -6.65
CA THR A 83 12.80 4.86 -5.53
C THR A 83 11.95 5.84 -4.73
N VAL A 84 12.35 7.11 -4.70
CA VAL A 84 11.68 8.19 -3.94
C VAL A 84 11.42 9.37 -4.86
N GLY A 85 10.25 9.97 -4.76
CA GLY A 85 9.86 11.21 -5.41
C GLY A 85 9.43 12.26 -4.40
N ASP A 86 9.81 13.51 -4.62
CA ASP A 86 9.55 14.67 -3.75
C ASP A 86 8.61 15.71 -4.39
N ASP A 87 8.01 15.37 -5.54
CA ASP A 87 7.09 16.25 -6.26
C ASP A 87 5.63 15.77 -6.12
N ALA A 88 4.85 16.42 -5.27
CA ALA A 88 3.42 16.16 -5.13
C ALA A 88 2.64 16.37 -6.44
N SER A 89 3.12 17.26 -7.34
CA SER A 89 2.43 17.57 -8.59
C SER A 89 2.38 16.38 -9.53
N PHE A 90 3.39 15.49 -9.45
CA PHE A 90 3.42 14.24 -10.18
C PHE A 90 2.23 13.34 -9.82
N LEU A 91 2.01 13.12 -8.52
CA LEU A 91 0.89 12.31 -8.02
C LEU A 91 -0.47 12.95 -8.33
N LEU A 92 -0.57 14.28 -8.17
CA LEU A 92 -1.79 15.03 -8.46
C LEU A 92 -2.17 14.96 -9.95
N LYS A 93 -1.20 15.03 -10.85
CA LYS A 93 -1.42 14.88 -12.29
C LYS A 93 -1.82 13.46 -12.64
N GLY A 94 -1.06 12.46 -12.17
CA GLY A 94 -1.33 11.05 -12.45
C GLY A 94 -2.68 10.57 -11.90
N SER A 95 -3.17 11.17 -10.80
CA SER A 95 -4.46 10.85 -10.21
C SER A 95 -5.60 11.77 -10.65
N ALA A 96 -5.37 12.67 -11.61
CA ALA A 96 -6.38 13.60 -12.10
C ALA A 96 -7.46 12.88 -12.92
N ASN A 97 -8.70 13.38 -12.84
CA ASN A 97 -9.79 12.88 -13.65
C ASN A 97 -9.46 12.96 -15.16
N GLY A 98 -9.56 11.83 -15.84
CA GLY A 98 -9.28 11.71 -17.28
C GLY A 98 -7.85 11.30 -17.62
N ILE A 99 -6.90 11.32 -16.68
CA ILE A 99 -5.56 10.74 -16.81
C ILE A 99 -5.57 9.35 -16.19
N SER A 100 -5.84 9.27 -14.88
CA SER A 100 -6.05 8.01 -14.13
C SER A 100 -4.90 6.99 -14.28
N ASP A 101 -3.65 7.47 -14.32
CA ASP A 101 -2.47 6.59 -14.31
C ASP A 101 -2.16 6.08 -12.91
N ILE A 102 -2.58 6.85 -11.90
CA ILE A 102 -2.37 6.57 -10.48
C ILE A 102 -3.72 6.71 -9.75
N VAL A 103 -3.98 5.82 -8.80
CA VAL A 103 -5.03 6.00 -7.82
C VAL A 103 -4.40 6.20 -6.44
N LEU A 104 -4.96 7.11 -5.65
CA LEU A 104 -4.59 7.33 -4.24
C LEU A 104 -5.75 6.90 -3.36
N VAL A 105 -5.46 6.31 -2.21
CA VAL A 105 -6.49 5.81 -1.28
C VAL A 105 -6.12 6.16 0.15
N GLU A 106 -7.09 6.73 0.88
CA GLU A 106 -7.03 6.93 2.32
C GLU A 106 -7.35 5.63 3.05
N THR A 107 -6.33 5.00 3.60
CA THR A 107 -6.45 3.65 4.17
C THR A 107 -7.11 3.62 5.56
N THR A 108 -7.13 4.74 6.29
CA THR A 108 -7.86 4.82 7.57
C THR A 108 -9.37 4.69 7.39
N ALA A 109 -9.88 4.95 6.17
CA ALA A 109 -11.26 4.71 5.78
C ALA A 109 -11.67 3.23 5.90
N LEU A 110 -10.72 2.28 5.79
CA LEU A 110 -10.96 0.84 6.00
C LEU A 110 -11.43 0.52 7.43
N ALA A 111 -10.98 1.31 8.38
CA ALA A 111 -11.26 1.12 9.82
C ALA A 111 -12.35 2.09 10.33
N SER A 112 -13.00 2.81 9.44
CA SER A 112 -14.09 3.72 9.79
C SER A 112 -15.36 2.96 10.15
N SER A 113 -16.06 3.42 11.17
CA SER A 113 -17.42 2.97 11.48
C SER A 113 -18.45 3.43 10.43
N GLN A 114 -18.09 4.43 9.62
CA GLN A 114 -18.87 4.85 8.46
C GLN A 114 -18.57 3.93 7.28
N ASN A 115 -19.61 3.67 6.50
CA ASN A 115 -19.46 2.84 5.30
C ASN A 115 -18.87 3.66 4.14
N ILE A 116 -17.57 4.00 4.23
CA ILE A 116 -16.86 4.80 3.23
C ILE A 116 -16.56 3.91 2.01
N SER A 117 -17.00 4.33 0.84
CA SER A 117 -16.72 3.64 -0.42
C SER A 117 -15.27 3.86 -0.86
N PHE A 118 -14.82 3.04 -1.82
CA PHE A 118 -13.49 3.20 -2.43
C PHE A 118 -13.33 4.58 -3.08
N GLU A 119 -14.34 5.06 -3.77
CA GLU A 119 -14.35 6.36 -4.45
C GLU A 119 -14.27 7.52 -3.45
N GLU A 120 -14.95 7.41 -2.32
CA GLU A 120 -14.85 8.37 -1.22
C GLU A 120 -13.46 8.36 -0.60
N ALA A 121 -12.89 7.18 -0.33
CA ALA A 121 -11.53 7.04 0.20
C ALA A 121 -10.47 7.61 -0.77
N ALA A 122 -10.66 7.43 -2.08
CA ALA A 122 -9.80 8.04 -3.09
C ALA A 122 -9.93 9.57 -3.12
N THR A 123 -11.15 10.09 -2.98
CA THR A 123 -11.40 11.53 -2.91
C THR A 123 -10.78 12.14 -1.65
N MET A 124 -10.85 11.44 -0.52
CA MET A 124 -10.20 11.85 0.74
C MET A 124 -8.68 11.94 0.55
N ALA A 125 -8.05 10.92 -0.05
CA ALA A 125 -6.61 10.92 -0.29
C ALA A 125 -6.16 12.07 -1.19
N GLN A 126 -6.90 12.37 -2.26
CA GLN A 126 -6.59 13.52 -3.13
C GLN A 126 -6.72 14.85 -2.40
N ARG A 127 -7.69 14.98 -1.49
CA ARG A 127 -7.85 16.19 -0.68
C ARG A 127 -6.66 16.37 0.27
N GLU A 128 -6.27 15.32 0.99
CA GLU A 128 -5.10 15.32 1.88
C GLU A 128 -3.81 15.73 1.14
N LEU A 129 -3.61 15.20 -0.07
CA LEU A 129 -2.44 15.53 -0.88
C LEU A 129 -2.43 16.99 -1.38
N LYS A 130 -3.60 17.62 -1.54
CA LYS A 130 -3.74 19.03 -1.97
C LYS A 130 -3.53 20.03 -0.84
N GLU A 131 -3.52 19.60 0.41
CA GLU A 131 -3.26 20.49 1.54
C GLU A 131 -1.81 20.99 1.50
N GLU A 132 -1.65 22.32 1.58
CA GLU A 132 -0.35 22.97 1.50
C GLU A 132 0.61 22.46 2.60
N ASN A 133 1.85 22.24 2.22
CA ASN A 133 2.96 21.87 3.12
C ASN A 133 2.77 20.54 3.90
N ARG A 134 1.84 19.69 3.50
CA ARG A 134 1.67 18.36 4.11
C ARG A 134 2.49 17.28 3.45
N PHE A 135 2.63 17.32 2.14
CA PHE A 135 3.39 16.33 1.40
C PHE A 135 4.87 16.37 1.79
N GLU A 136 5.46 15.19 2.01
CA GLU A 136 6.88 15.02 2.27
C GLU A 136 7.57 14.31 1.10
N LEU A 137 7.15 13.10 0.78
CA LEU A 137 7.69 12.31 -0.33
C LEU A 137 6.75 11.16 -0.67
N PHE A 138 7.00 10.50 -1.78
CA PHE A 138 6.43 9.18 -2.04
C PHE A 138 7.52 8.17 -2.38
N ILE A 139 7.24 6.89 -2.15
CA ILE A 139 8.12 5.77 -2.43
C ILE A 139 7.44 4.88 -3.46
N ASP A 140 8.12 4.61 -4.58
CA ASP A 140 7.70 3.59 -5.54
C ASP A 140 8.24 2.23 -5.09
N VAL A 141 7.34 1.38 -4.60
CA VAL A 141 7.72 0.07 -4.04
C VAL A 141 8.26 -0.86 -5.10
N TYR A 142 7.68 -0.84 -6.30
CA TYR A 142 8.18 -1.69 -7.38
C TYR A 142 9.58 -1.26 -7.84
N ARG A 143 9.83 0.05 -7.94
CA ARG A 143 11.17 0.57 -8.19
C ARG A 143 12.16 0.14 -7.11
N CYS A 144 11.76 0.16 -5.84
CA CYS A 144 12.58 -0.37 -4.75
C CYS A 144 12.96 -1.84 -4.97
N ARG A 145 12.03 -2.68 -5.45
CA ARG A 145 12.33 -4.10 -5.76
C ARG A 145 13.36 -4.24 -6.88
N LEU A 146 13.23 -3.44 -7.94
CA LEU A 146 14.21 -3.40 -9.05
C LEU A 146 15.60 -2.98 -8.55
N ASP A 147 15.67 -2.02 -7.63
CA ASP A 147 16.90 -1.56 -7.00
C ASP A 147 17.37 -2.47 -5.85
N LYS A 148 16.79 -3.69 -5.73
CA LYS A 148 17.14 -4.74 -4.77
C LYS A 148 16.91 -4.37 -3.30
N ILE A 149 16.06 -3.39 -3.03
CA ILE A 149 15.56 -3.10 -1.69
C ILE A 149 14.47 -4.14 -1.38
N ARG A 150 14.79 -5.08 -0.51
CA ARG A 150 13.92 -6.21 -0.17
C ARG A 150 13.09 -5.93 1.07
N PRO A 151 11.88 -6.54 1.19
CA PRO A 151 11.14 -6.52 2.43
C PRO A 151 11.92 -7.21 3.56
N LEU A 152 11.57 -6.85 4.80
CA LEU A 152 12.13 -7.56 5.95
C LEU A 152 11.72 -9.04 5.89
N PRO A 153 12.66 -9.97 6.20
CA PRO A 153 12.35 -11.39 6.23
C PRO A 153 11.32 -11.69 7.34
N GLN A 154 10.38 -12.57 7.03
CA GLN A 154 9.38 -13.02 8.00
C GLN A 154 9.95 -14.19 8.83
N ARG A 155 9.59 -14.24 10.10
CA ARG A 155 9.79 -15.42 10.94
C ARG A 155 8.51 -16.25 10.93
N ILE A 156 8.60 -17.46 10.45
CA ILE A 156 7.50 -18.41 10.46
C ILE A 156 7.81 -19.50 11.46
N ASN A 157 6.81 -19.89 12.27
CA ASN A 157 6.94 -21.01 13.18
C ASN A 157 6.43 -22.27 12.48
N HIS A 158 7.35 -23.17 12.14
CA HIS A 158 7.04 -24.51 11.65
C HIS A 158 7.25 -25.51 12.79
N ASN A 159 6.16 -26.08 13.30
CA ASN A 159 6.18 -27.14 14.32
C ASN A 159 6.99 -26.80 15.59
N GLY A 160 6.98 -25.53 16.01
CA GLY A 160 7.71 -25.08 17.20
C GLY A 160 9.12 -24.53 16.91
N GLU A 161 9.62 -24.66 15.69
CA GLU A 161 10.89 -24.08 15.26
C GLU A 161 10.67 -22.80 14.46
N TRP A 162 11.39 -21.73 14.84
CA TRP A 162 11.36 -20.45 14.12
C TRP A 162 12.32 -20.51 12.93
N GLN A 163 11.77 -20.38 11.74
CA GLN A 163 12.52 -20.29 10.50
C GLN A 163 12.40 -18.88 9.92
N ILE A 164 13.46 -18.40 9.26
CA ILE A 164 13.44 -17.13 8.53
C ILE A 164 13.04 -17.45 7.10
N GLU A 165 11.85 -17.03 6.70
CA GLU A 165 11.45 -17.06 5.31
C GLU A 165 11.94 -15.78 4.62
N ASN A 166 12.90 -15.93 3.72
CA ASN A 166 13.23 -14.85 2.80
C ASN A 166 12.10 -14.76 1.79
N SER A 167 11.27 -13.74 1.89
CA SER A 167 10.28 -13.39 0.88
C SER A 167 11.01 -12.90 -0.39
N GLY A 168 11.78 -13.80 -1.00
CA GLY A 168 12.28 -13.63 -2.35
C GLY A 168 11.11 -13.81 -3.28
N ILE A 169 10.46 -12.75 -3.67
CA ILE A 169 9.69 -12.74 -4.92
C ILE A 169 10.75 -12.98 -5.99
N GLU A 170 10.90 -14.23 -6.41
CA GLU A 170 11.64 -14.56 -7.64
C GLU A 170 10.82 -13.92 -8.77
N HIS A 171 11.31 -12.82 -9.30
CA HIS A 171 10.69 -12.10 -10.42
C HIS A 171 10.51 -12.95 -11.69
N GLU A 172 11.12 -14.14 -11.76
CA GLU A 172 10.90 -15.09 -12.86
C GLU A 172 9.45 -15.60 -12.96
N ASN A 173 8.71 -15.64 -11.85
CA ASN A 173 7.34 -16.16 -11.86
C ASN A 173 6.25 -15.11 -12.19
N ALA A 174 6.54 -13.81 -12.03
CA ALA A 174 5.57 -12.76 -12.32
C ALA A 174 5.31 -12.64 -13.85
N THR A 175 6.36 -12.69 -14.65
CA THR A 175 6.24 -12.62 -16.11
C THR A 175 5.53 -13.85 -16.69
N GLN A 176 5.69 -15.04 -16.08
CA GLN A 176 4.97 -16.24 -16.50
C GLN A 176 3.49 -16.22 -16.09
N ARG A 177 3.13 -15.59 -14.96
CA ARG A 177 1.73 -15.43 -14.54
C ARG A 177 0.97 -14.43 -15.40
N ILE A 178 1.60 -13.35 -15.84
CA ILE A 178 0.99 -12.39 -16.77
C ILE A 178 0.65 -13.06 -18.09
N HIS A 179 1.55 -13.90 -18.65
CA HIS A 179 1.26 -14.70 -19.86
C HIS A 179 0.14 -15.74 -19.68
N GLN A 180 -0.19 -16.15 -18.46
CA GLN A 180 -1.32 -17.03 -18.19
C GLN A 180 -2.66 -16.29 -18.09
N LEU A 181 -2.65 -15.03 -17.64
CA LEU A 181 -3.86 -14.20 -17.54
C LEU A 181 -4.36 -13.70 -18.90
N ASP A 182 -3.47 -13.50 -19.88
CA ASP A 182 -3.84 -13.16 -21.27
C ASP A 182 -4.64 -14.25 -22.00
N ARG A 183 -4.84 -15.42 -21.42
CA ARG A 183 -5.65 -16.51 -21.99
C ARG A 183 -7.11 -16.52 -21.54
N TYR A 184 -7.50 -15.65 -20.62
CA TYR A 184 -8.90 -15.49 -20.27
C TYR A 184 -9.51 -14.32 -21.05
N GLU A 185 -9.97 -14.59 -22.27
CA GLU A 185 -10.86 -13.70 -23.00
C GLU A 185 -12.09 -13.43 -22.14
N ILE A 186 -12.21 -12.22 -21.62
CA ILE A 186 -13.47 -11.72 -21.07
C ILE A 186 -14.39 -11.48 -22.26
N LYS A 187 -15.28 -12.41 -22.55
CA LYS A 187 -16.41 -12.15 -23.44
C LYS A 187 -17.37 -11.22 -22.71
N LEU A 188 -17.45 -9.99 -23.20
CA LEU A 188 -18.49 -9.01 -22.84
C LEU A 188 -19.84 -9.48 -23.42
#